data_cdb50213f81cbfda83839c2acb1dbd6c
#
_entry.id   cdb50213f81cbfda83839c2acb1dbd6c
#
_cell.length_a   1.000
_cell.length_b   1.000
_cell.length_c   1.000
_cell.angle_alpha   90.00
_cell.angle_beta   90.00
_cell.angle_gamma   90.00
#
_symmetry.space_group_name_H-M   'P 1'
#
loop_
_entity.id
_entity.type
_entity.pdbx_description
1 polymer ?
#
loop_
_entity_poly.entity_id
_entity_poly.type
_entity_poly.pdbx_seq_one_letter_code
_entity_poly.pdbx_strand_id
1 'polypeptide(L)' 'MARLQKGERKDKESILHRLLKRLRWGVRESEIAEELGWQRRTVNNYLRQLKKDEKADREGRSWFAK' A
#
# COMPACT_ATOMS: atom_id res chain seq x y z
N MET A 1 -24.23 -1.45 -10.06
CA MET A 1 -23.85 -1.69 -10.00
C MET A 1 -22.98 -1.81 -9.46
N ALA A 2 -22.67 -1.86 -9.16
CA ALA A 2 -21.74 -2.03 -8.82
C ALA A 2 -21.22 -1.96 -7.71
N ARG A 3 -21.11 -2.25 -7.11
CA ARG A 3 -20.66 -2.21 -6.16
C ARG A 3 -19.69 -2.91 -5.85
N LEU A 4 -18.99 -3.23 -5.88
CA LEU A 4 -17.88 -3.79 -5.78
C LEU A 4 -17.02 -3.22 -4.84
N GLN A 5 -17.33 -2.49 -3.86
CA GLN A 5 -16.48 -1.85 -2.96
C GLN A 5 -15.54 -2.79 -2.26
N LYS A 6 -15.99 -3.97 -1.95
CA LYS A 6 -15.12 -4.95 -1.33
C LYS A 6 -14.03 -5.40 -2.26
N GLY A 7 -14.38 -5.66 -3.49
CA GLY A 7 -13.41 -6.07 -4.49
C GLY A 7 -12.40 -4.98 -4.74
N GLU A 8 -12.88 -3.75 -4.80
CA GLU A 8 -12.03 -2.62 -5.03
C GLU A 8 -10.98 -2.47 -3.93
N ARG A 9 -11.40 -2.67 -2.70
CA ARG A 9 -10.52 -2.58 -1.57
C ARG A 9 -9.43 -3.63 -1.62
N LYS A 10 -9.80 -4.86 -1.91
CA LYS A 10 -8.83 -5.94 -2.01
C LYS A 10 -7.87 -5.69 -3.15
N ASP A 11 -8.37 -5.18 -4.25
CA ASP A 11 -7.53 -4.89 -5.40
C ASP A 11 -6.49 -3.84 -5.05
N LYS A 12 -6.88 -2.81 -4.34
CA LYS A 12 -5.95 -1.76 -3.97
C LYS A 12 -4.91 -2.27 -2.98
N GLU A 13 -5.33 -3.09 -2.03
CA GLU A 13 -4.38 -3.69 -1.11
C GLU A 13 -3.39 -4.57 -1.84
N SER A 14 -3.86 -5.35 -2.79
CA SER A 14 -3.00 -6.22 -3.57
C SER A 14 -2.02 -5.43 -4.41
N ILE A 15 -2.50 -4.38 -5.03
CA ILE A 15 -1.65 -3.52 -5.85
C ILE A 15 -0.54 -2.92 -5.00
N LEU A 16 -0.90 -2.41 -3.84
CA LEU A 16 0.06 -1.80 -2.95
C LEU A 16 1.07 -2.83 -2.44
N HIS A 17 0.59 -3.97 -2.03
CA HIS A 17 1.45 -5.03 -1.51
C HIS A 17 2.42 -5.50 -2.58
N ARG A 18 1.94 -5.62 -3.81
CA ARG A 18 2.78 -6.04 -4.93
C ARG A 18 3.84 -4.99 -5.23
N LEU A 19 3.49 -3.72 -5.13
CA LEU A 19 4.45 -2.65 -5.33
C LEU A 19 5.55 -2.70 -4.28
N LEU A 20 5.17 -2.93 -3.02
CA LEU A 20 6.15 -3.03 -1.95
C LEU A 20 7.09 -4.21 -2.17
N LYS A 21 6.54 -5.31 -2.66
CA LYS A 21 7.37 -6.49 -2.94
C LYS A 21 8.36 -6.21 -4.07
N ARG A 22 7.94 -5.43 -5.03
CA ARG A 22 8.80 -5.10 -6.16
C ARG A 22 9.91 -4.14 -5.74
N LEU A 23 9.58 -3.20 -4.85
CA LEU A 23 10.54 -2.22 -4.37
C LEU A 23 11.09 -2.66 -3.01
N ARG A 24 11.86 -3.71 -3.04
CA ARG A 24 12.31 -4.39 -1.83
C ARG A 24 13.24 -3.55 -0.96
N TRP A 25 13.84 -2.53 -1.53
CA TRP A 25 14.73 -1.66 -0.76
C TRP A 25 13.96 -0.64 0.07
N GLY A 26 12.64 -0.63 -0.07
CA GLY A 26 11.82 0.31 0.69
C GLY A 26 11.36 1.47 -0.17
N VAL A 27 10.21 2.01 0.15
CA VAL A 27 9.64 3.09 -0.61
C VAL A 27 8.86 3.98 0.34
N ARG A 28 8.89 5.27 0.10
CA ARG A 28 8.18 6.21 0.94
C ARG A 28 6.73 6.32 0.54
N GLU A 29 5.91 6.72 1.52
CA GLU A 29 4.49 6.93 1.29
C GLU A 29 4.23 7.88 0.13
N SER A 30 4.95 8.99 0.08
CA SER A 30 4.76 9.96 -1.00
C SER A 30 5.13 9.37 -2.36
N GLU A 31 6.15 8.55 -2.40
CA GLU A 31 6.56 7.90 -3.64
C GLU A 31 5.50 6.92 -4.11
N ILE A 32 4.91 6.20 -3.18
CA ILE A 32 3.83 5.27 -3.50
C ILE A 32 2.63 6.02 -4.07
N ALA A 33 2.26 7.11 -3.39
CA ALA A 33 1.13 7.91 -3.82
C ALA A 33 1.34 8.43 -5.24
N GLU A 34 2.54 8.86 -5.54
CA GLU A 34 2.86 9.37 -6.85
C GLU A 34 2.83 8.27 -7.90
N GLU A 35 3.42 7.14 -7.56
CA GLU A 35 3.50 6.01 -8.47
C GLU A 35 2.12 5.47 -8.83
N LEU A 36 1.23 5.40 -7.86
CA LEU A 36 -0.09 4.84 -8.06
C LEU A 36 -1.16 5.88 -8.41
N GLY A 37 -0.80 7.15 -8.29
CA GLY A 37 -1.77 8.21 -8.54
C GLY A 37 -2.83 8.28 -7.46
N TRP A 38 -2.50 7.87 -6.25
CA TRP A 38 -3.45 7.89 -5.12
C TRP A 38 -3.14 9.05 -4.20
N GLN A 39 -4.11 9.41 -3.38
CA GLN A 39 -3.88 10.40 -2.35
C GLN A 39 -3.03 9.79 -1.24
N ARG A 40 -2.19 10.60 -0.63
CA ARG A 40 -1.33 10.11 0.43
C ARG A 40 -2.12 9.49 1.58
N ARG A 41 -3.27 10.09 1.89
CA ARG A 41 -4.12 9.56 2.95
C ARG A 41 -4.57 8.14 2.63
N THR A 42 -4.94 7.91 1.38
CA THR A 42 -5.36 6.59 0.95
C THR A 42 -4.23 5.59 1.07
N VAL A 43 -3.05 5.99 0.61
CA VAL A 43 -1.87 5.14 0.71
C VAL A 43 -1.58 4.81 2.17
N ASN A 44 -1.61 5.82 3.01
CA ASN A 44 -1.33 5.62 4.43
C ASN A 44 -2.30 4.63 5.07
N ASN A 45 -3.58 4.75 4.75
CA ASN A 45 -4.58 3.86 5.30
C ASN A 45 -4.31 2.41 4.91
N TYR A 46 -3.98 2.18 3.65
CA TYR A 46 -3.71 0.83 3.18
C TYR A 46 -2.39 0.29 3.73
N LEU A 47 -1.38 1.15 3.84
CA LEU A 47 -0.11 0.74 4.42
C LEU A 47 -0.29 0.31 5.88
N ARG A 48 -1.07 1.07 6.63
CA ARG A 48 -1.32 0.72 8.01
C ARG A 48 -2.08 -0.58 8.13
N GLN A 49 -2.99 -0.82 7.19
CA GLN A 49 -3.74 -2.06 7.18
C GLN A 49 -2.81 -3.24 6.87
N LEU A 50 -1.93 -3.07 5.91
CA LEU A 50 -0.96 -4.12 5.57
C LEU A 50 -0.03 -4.40 6.74
N LYS A 51 0.37 -3.36 7.45
CA LYS A 51 1.23 -3.54 8.61
C LYS A 51 0.50 -4.31 9.70
N LYS A 52 -0.76 -3.99 9.89
CA LYS A 52 -1.58 -4.67 10.89
C LYS A 52 -1.72 -6.14 10.55
N ASP A 53 -1.83 -6.45 9.27
CA ASP A 53 -1.95 -7.82 8.80
C ASP A 53 -0.60 -8.51 8.68
N GLU A 54 0.47 -7.82 9.08
CA GLU A 54 1.83 -8.34 9.03
C GLU A 54 2.29 -8.67 7.62
N LYS A 55 1.81 -7.91 6.66
CA LYS A 55 2.22 -8.06 5.27
C LYS A 55 3.20 -6.95 4.87
N ALA A 56 3.36 -5.95 5.70
CA ALA A 56 4.27 -4.86 5.43
C ALA A 56 4.85 -4.35 6.74
N ASP A 57 5.96 -3.66 6.64
CA ASP A 57 6.58 -3.07 7.81
C ASP A 57 7.18 -1.73 7.41
N ARG A 58 7.55 -0.95 8.39
CA ARG A 58 8.12 0.36 8.15
C ARG A 58 9.38 0.54 8.97
N GLU A 59 10.38 1.13 8.34
CA GLU A 59 11.60 1.45 9.03
C GLU A 59 11.89 2.91 8.72
N GLY A 60 11.77 3.77 9.72
CA GLY A 60 11.88 5.19 9.48
C GLY A 60 10.73 5.67 8.62
N ARG A 61 11.05 6.17 7.45
CA ARG A 61 10.03 6.64 6.51
C ARG A 61 9.83 5.71 5.34
N SER A 62 10.50 4.57 5.36
CA SER A 62 10.41 3.64 4.25
C SER A 62 9.52 2.46 4.58
N TRP A 63 8.70 2.08 3.64
CA TRP A 63 7.81 0.94 3.77
C TRP A 63 8.31 -0.19 2.88
N PHE A 64 8.16 -1.41 3.33
CA PHE A 64 8.54 -2.56 2.52
C PHE A 64 7.68 -3.75 2.90
N ALA A 65 7.61 -4.72 1.98
CA ALA A 65 6.84 -5.92 2.22
C ALA A 65 7.59 -6.84 3.17
N LYS A 66 6.83 -7.52 4.01
CA LYS A 66 7.43 -8.49 4.93
C LYS A 66 7.64 -9.83 4.26
#